data_b070edcb3d0880396a3e96c43d609e01
#
_entry.id   b070edcb3d0880396a3e96c43d609e01
#
_cell.length_a   1.000
_cell.length_b   1.000
_cell.length_c   1.000
_cell.angle_alpha   90.00
_cell.angle_beta   90.00
_cell.angle_gamma   90.00
#
_symmetry.space_group_name_H-M   'P 1'
#
loop_
_entity.id
_entity.type
_entity.pdbx_description
1 polymer ?
#
loop_
_entity_poly.entity_id
_entity_poly.type
_entity_poly.pdbx_seq_one_letter_code
_entity_poly.pdbx_strand_id
1 'polypeptide(L)'
;MRVEDLPKDQHRPYEDVMAMLLGTFFVALGVTFYTHAVLLTGSTAGLALLLSYMTSSLTGWGFGVYFFAINLPFYYLAVKRMGWSFTLRTFAAIGLVSLFSELTQGWVQFASVPSIYAALMGGALMGIGMLMLFRHRTSLGGINILALYLQDKHLSLIHI
;
A
#
# COMPACT_ATOMS: atom_id res chain seq x y z
N MET A 1 -8.81 -18.88 -28.63
CA MET A 1 -7.60 -18.26 -28.10
C MET A 1 -7.69 -18.43 -26.59
N ARG A 2 -6.92 -19.35 -25.99
CA ARG A 2 -6.99 -19.62 -24.53
C ARG A 2 -6.27 -18.47 -23.81
N VAL A 3 -6.76 -18.09 -22.63
CA VAL A 3 -6.13 -17.07 -21.79
C VAL A 3 -4.69 -17.46 -21.39
N GLU A 4 -4.36 -18.75 -21.51
CA GLU A 4 -3.01 -19.29 -21.32
C GLU A 4 -2.01 -18.90 -22.42
N ASP A 5 -2.50 -18.46 -23.60
CA ASP A 5 -1.66 -18.06 -24.75
C ASP A 5 -1.30 -16.57 -24.73
N LEU A 6 -1.78 -15.81 -23.75
CA LEU A 6 -1.33 -14.43 -23.56
C LEU A 6 0.10 -14.45 -23.08
N PRO A 7 1.02 -13.68 -23.69
CA PRO A 7 2.40 -13.61 -23.24
C PRO A 7 2.35 -13.21 -21.75
N LYS A 8 2.88 -14.11 -20.88
CA LYS A 8 3.15 -13.75 -19.49
C LYS A 8 4.07 -12.54 -19.57
N ASP A 9 3.57 -11.37 -19.19
CA ASP A 9 4.40 -10.18 -19.03
C ASP A 9 5.55 -10.54 -18.07
N GLN A 10 6.66 -10.96 -18.66
CA GLN A 10 7.87 -11.30 -17.93
C GLN A 10 8.56 -9.96 -17.61
N HIS A 11 8.08 -9.30 -16.54
CA HIS A 11 8.80 -8.16 -16.02
C HIS A 11 10.21 -8.58 -15.60
N ARG A 12 11.19 -7.81 -16.02
CA ARG A 12 12.57 -8.05 -15.61
C ARG A 12 12.71 -7.76 -14.11
N PRO A 13 13.54 -8.50 -13.36
CA PRO A 13 13.65 -8.32 -11.90
C PRO A 13 13.93 -6.87 -11.46
N TYR A 14 14.67 -6.10 -12.26
CA TYR A 14 14.94 -4.70 -11.95
C TYR A 14 13.69 -3.82 -12.09
N GLU A 15 12.76 -4.14 -12.99
CA GLU A 15 11.49 -3.41 -13.16
C GLU A 15 10.61 -3.62 -11.92
N ASP A 16 10.56 -4.84 -11.38
CA ASP A 16 9.84 -5.16 -10.15
C ASP A 16 10.41 -4.37 -8.96
N VAL A 17 11.74 -4.28 -8.84
CA VAL A 17 12.41 -3.53 -7.77
C VAL A 17 12.14 -2.03 -7.91
N MET A 18 12.29 -1.48 -9.12
CA MET A 18 12.03 -0.06 -9.39
C MET A 18 10.56 0.29 -9.11
N ALA A 19 9.63 -0.53 -9.59
CA ALA A 19 8.20 -0.32 -9.33
C ALA A 19 7.86 -0.40 -7.84
N MET A 20 8.50 -1.31 -7.11
CA MET A 20 8.32 -1.41 -5.66
C MET A 20 8.86 -0.17 -4.94
N LEU A 21 10.07 0.28 -5.25
CA LEU A 21 10.67 1.46 -4.62
C LEU A 21 9.87 2.74 -4.95
N LEU A 22 9.61 3.00 -6.23
CA LEU A 22 8.89 4.19 -6.65
C LEU A 22 7.42 4.15 -6.20
N GLY A 23 6.75 3.01 -6.35
CA GLY A 23 5.36 2.85 -5.94
C GLY A 23 5.16 3.07 -4.45
N THR A 24 6.01 2.49 -3.62
CA THR A 24 5.96 2.68 -2.16
C THR A 24 6.32 4.10 -1.75
N PHE A 25 7.26 4.74 -2.45
CA PHE A 25 7.62 6.14 -2.22
C PHE A 25 6.47 7.09 -2.56
N PHE A 26 5.78 6.89 -3.70
CA PHE A 26 4.60 7.68 -4.04
C PHE A 26 3.46 7.51 -3.03
N VAL A 27 3.23 6.28 -2.57
CA VAL A 27 2.24 6.04 -1.51
C VAL A 27 2.62 6.77 -0.23
N ALA A 28 3.88 6.70 0.19
CA ALA A 28 4.38 7.39 1.39
C ALA A 28 4.24 8.91 1.30
N LEU A 29 4.57 9.50 0.14
CA LEU A 29 4.34 10.94 -0.11
C LEU A 29 2.85 11.28 -0.01
N GLY A 30 1.97 10.48 -0.61
CA GLY A 30 0.54 10.68 -0.50
C GLY A 30 0.04 10.63 0.94
N VAL A 31 0.54 9.68 1.74
CA VAL A 31 0.26 9.59 3.18
C VAL A 31 0.73 10.84 3.92
N THR A 32 1.89 11.40 3.56
CA THR A 32 2.40 12.64 4.18
C THR A 32 1.45 13.82 3.97
N PHE A 33 0.87 13.97 2.75
CA PHE A 33 -0.18 14.96 2.51
C PHE A 33 -1.42 14.74 3.39
N TYR A 34 -1.87 13.49 3.52
CA TYR A 34 -3.02 13.14 4.35
C TYR A 34 -2.75 13.40 5.83
N THR A 35 -1.58 13.01 6.32
CA THR A 35 -1.18 13.23 7.72
C THR A 35 -1.13 14.73 8.05
N HIS A 36 -0.55 15.54 7.15
CA HIS A 36 -0.45 16.98 7.37
C HIS A 36 -1.83 17.68 7.43
N ALA A 37 -2.75 17.25 6.58
CA ALA A 37 -4.11 17.82 6.53
C ALA A 37 -5.11 17.11 7.48
N VAL A 38 -4.65 16.16 8.31
CA VAL A 38 -5.46 15.32 9.23
C VAL A 38 -6.61 14.63 8.48
N LEU A 39 -6.32 14.13 7.28
CA LEU A 39 -7.27 13.40 6.46
C LEU A 39 -7.16 11.89 6.73
N LEU A 40 -8.25 11.19 6.45
CA LEU A 40 -8.31 9.74 6.53
C LEU A 40 -8.47 9.14 5.12
N THR A 41 -7.91 7.97 4.92
CA THR A 41 -8.14 7.14 3.73
C THR A 41 -8.95 5.90 4.10
N GLY A 42 -9.23 5.05 3.14
CA GLY A 42 -9.92 3.78 3.38
C GLY A 42 -8.99 2.65 3.83
N SER A 43 -9.59 1.48 4.14
CA SER A 43 -8.86 0.24 4.41
C SER A 43 -7.98 0.30 5.68
N THR A 44 -7.01 -0.60 5.77
CA THR A 44 -6.04 -0.67 6.89
C THR A 44 -5.17 0.59 7.00
N ALA A 45 -4.94 1.29 5.89
CA ALA A 45 -4.20 2.54 5.91
C ALA A 45 -4.98 3.65 6.64
N GLY A 46 -6.30 3.72 6.43
CA GLY A 46 -7.15 4.67 7.18
C GLY A 46 -7.20 4.36 8.67
N LEU A 47 -7.26 3.09 9.03
CA LEU A 47 -7.19 2.68 10.43
C LEU A 47 -5.84 3.02 11.07
N ALA A 48 -4.73 2.84 10.33
CA ALA A 48 -3.40 3.21 10.79
C ALA A 48 -3.26 4.72 11.01
N LEU A 49 -3.81 5.54 10.10
CA LEU A 49 -3.86 7.00 10.26
C LEU A 49 -4.69 7.39 11.48
N LEU A 50 -5.87 6.81 11.65
CA LEU A 50 -6.73 7.08 12.80
C LEU A 50 -6.03 6.78 14.12
N LEU A 51 -5.42 5.60 14.23
CA LEU A 51 -4.67 5.23 15.43
C LEU A 51 -3.48 6.16 15.67
N SER A 52 -2.75 6.50 14.62
CA SER A 52 -1.64 7.46 14.70
C SER A 52 -2.12 8.81 15.26
N TYR A 53 -3.24 9.35 14.77
CA TYR A 53 -3.78 10.62 15.27
C TYR A 53 -4.26 10.55 16.73
N MET A 54 -4.88 9.43 17.12
CA MET A 54 -5.40 9.27 18.48
C MET A 54 -4.30 9.05 19.53
N THR A 55 -3.18 8.45 19.14
CA THR A 55 -2.16 7.99 20.09
C THR A 55 -0.83 8.72 19.96
N SER A 56 -0.68 9.62 19.00
CA SER A 56 0.57 10.37 18.77
C SER A 56 1.09 11.11 20.01
N SER A 57 0.19 11.65 20.82
CA SER A 57 0.53 12.35 22.07
C SER A 57 1.01 11.41 23.18
N LEU A 58 0.64 10.13 23.14
CA LEU A 58 0.95 9.14 24.17
C LEU A 58 2.18 8.29 23.84
N THR A 59 2.28 7.85 22.60
CA THR A 59 3.28 6.88 22.16
C THR A 59 4.37 7.48 21.29
N GLY A 60 4.10 8.60 20.63
CA GLY A 60 5.00 9.18 19.63
C GLY A 60 5.11 8.32 18.34
N TRP A 61 4.30 7.26 18.19
CA TRP A 61 4.34 6.37 17.03
C TRP A 61 3.63 7.00 15.84
N GLY A 62 4.31 6.99 14.69
CA GLY A 62 3.76 7.48 13.44
C GLY A 62 2.88 6.45 12.70
N PHE A 63 2.36 6.86 11.55
CA PHE A 63 1.57 6.02 10.66
C PHE A 63 2.23 4.69 10.33
N GLY A 64 3.55 4.70 10.04
CA GLY A 64 4.28 3.52 9.56
C GLY A 64 4.22 2.35 10.54
N VAL A 65 4.38 2.63 11.83
CA VAL A 65 4.34 1.60 12.89
C VAL A 65 2.97 0.94 12.95
N TYR A 66 1.89 1.73 12.98
CA TYR A 66 0.52 1.20 13.01
C TYR A 66 0.18 0.45 11.73
N PHE A 67 0.58 0.98 10.58
CA PHE A 67 0.33 0.35 9.28
C PHE A 67 1.00 -1.03 9.19
N PHE A 68 2.25 -1.13 9.62
CA PHE A 68 2.95 -2.41 9.67
C PHE A 68 2.27 -3.40 10.64
N ALA A 69 1.95 -2.96 11.86
CA ALA A 69 1.35 -3.80 12.89
C ALA A 69 -0.04 -4.34 12.48
N ILE A 70 -0.91 -3.47 11.94
CA ILE A 70 -2.26 -3.86 11.49
C ILE A 70 -2.21 -4.88 10.36
N ASN A 71 -1.16 -4.85 9.53
CA ASN A 71 -1.01 -5.77 8.42
C ASN A 71 -0.46 -7.16 8.83
N LEU A 72 0.05 -7.35 10.05
CA LEU A 72 0.57 -8.65 10.51
C LEU A 72 -0.39 -9.82 10.31
N PRO A 73 -1.68 -9.76 10.71
CA PRO A 73 -2.61 -10.87 10.51
C PRO A 73 -2.88 -11.16 9.02
N PHE A 74 -2.79 -10.17 8.17
CA PHE A 74 -3.00 -10.35 6.72
C PHE A 74 -1.85 -11.08 6.03
N TYR A 75 -0.63 -11.03 6.59
CA TYR A 75 0.49 -11.84 6.06
C TYR A 75 0.22 -13.34 6.22
N TYR A 76 -0.37 -13.76 7.34
CA TYR A 76 -0.76 -15.15 7.51
C TYR A 76 -1.77 -15.61 6.45
N LEU A 77 -2.76 -14.76 6.16
CA LEU A 77 -3.74 -15.02 5.09
C LEU A 77 -3.06 -15.07 3.71
N ALA A 78 -2.14 -14.14 3.44
CA ALA A 78 -1.41 -14.07 2.18
C ALA A 78 -0.57 -15.33 1.95
N VAL A 79 0.20 -15.80 2.95
CA VAL A 79 0.98 -17.05 2.85
C VAL A 79 0.09 -18.23 2.52
N LYS A 80 -1.02 -18.38 3.24
CA LYS A 80 -1.90 -19.54 3.10
C LYS A 80 -2.66 -19.59 1.78
N ARG A 81 -2.93 -18.43 1.16
CA ARG A 81 -3.83 -18.31 0.01
C ARG A 81 -3.14 -17.92 -1.29
N MET A 82 -2.13 -17.07 -1.24
CA MET A 82 -1.47 -16.50 -2.43
C MET A 82 -0.02 -16.95 -2.59
N GLY A 83 0.53 -17.63 -1.59
CA GLY A 83 1.88 -18.19 -1.62
C GLY A 83 2.99 -17.25 -1.16
N TRP A 84 4.17 -17.83 -0.98
CA TRP A 84 5.34 -17.16 -0.38
C TRP A 84 5.86 -15.98 -1.21
N SER A 85 5.89 -16.10 -2.54
CA SER A 85 6.44 -15.04 -3.41
C SER A 85 5.64 -13.75 -3.31
N PHE A 86 4.30 -13.84 -3.35
CA PHE A 86 3.42 -12.70 -3.19
C PHE A 86 3.53 -12.09 -1.77
N THR A 87 3.56 -12.95 -0.76
CA THR A 87 3.64 -12.51 0.64
C THR A 87 4.93 -11.77 0.92
N LEU A 88 6.07 -12.27 0.42
CA LEU A 88 7.37 -11.62 0.62
C LEU A 88 7.43 -10.24 -0.06
N ARG A 89 6.90 -10.12 -1.29
CA ARG A 89 6.79 -8.84 -2.00
C ARG A 89 5.89 -7.86 -1.25
N THR A 90 4.73 -8.33 -0.77
CA THR A 90 3.79 -7.52 0.01
C THR A 90 4.39 -7.08 1.35
N PHE A 91 5.09 -7.98 2.04
CA PHE A 91 5.81 -7.65 3.28
C PHE A 91 6.87 -6.57 3.05
N ALA A 92 7.68 -6.72 2.01
CA ALA A 92 8.70 -5.73 1.64
C ALA A 92 8.06 -4.38 1.28
N ALA A 93 6.96 -4.38 0.51
CA ALA A 93 6.26 -3.15 0.14
C ALA A 93 5.67 -2.42 1.36
N ILE A 94 5.03 -3.15 2.29
CA ILE A 94 4.48 -2.54 3.50
C ILE A 94 5.62 -2.00 4.39
N GLY A 95 6.72 -2.74 4.53
CA GLY A 95 7.90 -2.26 5.24
C GLY A 95 8.49 -0.99 4.62
N LEU A 96 8.58 -0.93 3.28
CA LEU A 96 9.06 0.25 2.57
C LEU A 96 8.10 1.45 2.72
N VAL A 97 6.78 1.25 2.61
CA VAL A 97 5.81 2.33 2.84
C VAL A 97 5.92 2.85 4.27
N SER A 98 6.03 1.94 5.26
CA SER A 98 6.20 2.32 6.65
C SER A 98 7.46 3.15 6.86
N LEU A 99 8.59 2.68 6.33
CA LEU A 99 9.88 3.39 6.42
C LEU A 99 9.84 4.74 5.71
N PHE A 100 9.39 4.77 4.45
CA PHE A 100 9.33 6.01 3.68
C PHE A 100 8.35 7.02 4.27
N SER A 101 7.25 6.57 4.86
CA SER A 101 6.30 7.48 5.53
C SER A 101 6.94 8.17 6.73
N GLU A 102 7.71 7.46 7.55
CA GLU A 102 8.43 8.07 8.67
C GLU A 102 9.51 9.03 8.18
N LEU A 103 10.32 8.62 7.21
CA LEU A 103 11.38 9.47 6.65
C LEU A 103 10.81 10.72 5.99
N THR A 104 9.75 10.58 5.19
CA THR A 104 9.17 11.70 4.45
C THR A 104 8.54 12.72 5.39
N GLN A 105 7.89 12.28 6.47
CA GLN A 105 7.36 13.21 7.49
C GLN A 105 8.46 14.00 8.20
N GLY A 106 9.65 13.41 8.36
CA GLY A 106 10.81 14.13 8.90
C GLY A 106 11.46 15.10 7.92
N TRP A 107 11.40 14.80 6.60
CA TRP A 107 12.08 15.59 5.57
C TRP A 107 11.21 16.69 4.97
N VAL A 108 9.91 16.47 4.88
CA VAL A 108 8.97 17.39 4.22
C VAL A 108 8.13 18.08 5.27
N GLN A 109 8.37 19.39 5.42
CA GLN A 109 7.58 20.26 6.29
C GLN A 109 6.74 21.20 5.42
N PHE A 110 5.43 21.04 5.48
CA PHE A 110 4.51 21.95 4.79
C PHE A 110 4.19 23.15 5.69
N ALA A 111 4.37 24.36 5.18
CA ALA A 111 4.00 25.57 5.91
C ALA A 111 2.46 25.71 6.03
N SER A 112 1.75 25.51 4.92
CA SER A 112 0.30 25.39 4.90
C SER A 112 -0.13 24.71 3.59
N VAL A 113 -1.04 23.76 3.69
CA VAL A 113 -1.62 23.06 2.51
C VAL A 113 -3.13 23.03 2.69
N PRO A 114 -3.90 23.57 1.76
CA PRO A 114 -5.36 23.45 1.80
C PRO A 114 -5.78 21.99 1.78
N SER A 115 -6.76 21.61 2.61
CA SER A 115 -7.20 20.20 2.75
C SER A 115 -7.69 19.61 1.43
N ILE A 116 -8.32 20.40 0.57
CA ILE A 116 -8.76 19.95 -0.77
C ILE A 116 -7.56 19.59 -1.64
N TYR A 117 -6.52 20.43 -1.64
CA TYR A 117 -5.29 20.16 -2.39
C TYR A 117 -4.58 18.92 -1.84
N ALA A 118 -4.46 18.79 -0.52
CA ALA A 118 -3.88 17.62 0.13
C ALA A 118 -4.65 16.33 -0.23
N ALA A 119 -5.98 16.38 -0.26
CA ALA A 119 -6.82 15.25 -0.65
C ALA A 119 -6.58 14.84 -2.11
N LEU A 120 -6.56 15.79 -3.03
CA LEU A 120 -6.37 15.51 -4.46
C LEU A 120 -4.95 15.01 -4.75
N MET A 121 -3.94 15.73 -4.28
CA MET A 121 -2.53 15.35 -4.53
C MET A 121 -2.15 14.07 -3.80
N GLY A 122 -2.51 13.96 -2.53
CA GLY A 122 -2.25 12.75 -1.77
C GLY A 122 -2.97 11.53 -2.35
N GLY A 123 -4.25 11.68 -2.74
CA GLY A 123 -5.01 10.63 -3.41
C GLY A 123 -4.43 10.22 -4.76
N ALA A 124 -4.00 11.19 -5.59
CA ALA A 124 -3.37 10.92 -6.87
C ALA A 124 -2.03 10.17 -6.71
N LEU A 125 -1.17 10.63 -5.79
CA LEU A 125 0.11 9.97 -5.51
C LEU A 125 -0.09 8.54 -4.99
N MET A 126 -1.00 8.34 -4.04
CA MET A 126 -1.33 7.00 -3.53
C MET A 126 -1.89 6.12 -4.64
N GLY A 127 -2.77 6.65 -5.50
CA GLY A 127 -3.34 5.93 -6.64
C GLY A 127 -2.28 5.48 -7.64
N ILE A 128 -1.38 6.37 -8.04
CA ILE A 128 -0.26 6.06 -8.94
C ILE A 128 0.64 4.99 -8.31
N GLY A 129 1.03 5.16 -7.04
CA GLY A 129 1.85 4.20 -6.33
C GLY A 129 1.20 2.82 -6.24
N MET A 130 -0.10 2.75 -5.91
CA MET A 130 -0.84 1.48 -5.89
C MET A 130 -0.93 0.83 -7.27
N LEU A 131 -1.17 1.58 -8.33
CA LEU A 131 -1.19 1.05 -9.70
C LEU A 131 0.15 0.42 -10.09
N MET A 132 1.28 1.08 -9.74
CA MET A 132 2.61 0.52 -9.97
C MET A 132 2.79 -0.80 -9.23
N LEU A 133 2.41 -0.86 -7.96
CA LEU A 133 2.55 -2.06 -7.13
C LEU A 133 1.66 -3.22 -7.64
N PHE A 134 0.40 -2.96 -7.97
CA PHE A 134 -0.54 -3.98 -8.46
C PHE A 134 -0.11 -4.56 -9.80
N ARG A 135 0.41 -3.74 -10.71
CA ARG A 135 0.96 -4.20 -11.99
C ARG A 135 2.10 -5.21 -11.80
N HIS A 136 2.88 -5.07 -10.74
CA HIS A 136 3.97 -5.96 -10.37
C HIS A 136 3.59 -7.03 -9.34
N ARG A 137 2.29 -7.38 -9.25
CA ARG A 137 1.74 -8.41 -8.34
C ARG A 137 2.16 -8.22 -6.89
N THR A 138 2.19 -6.97 -6.45
CA THR A 138 2.50 -6.57 -5.07
C THR A 138 1.29 -5.86 -4.49
N SER A 139 0.96 -6.14 -3.24
CA SER A 139 -0.14 -5.49 -2.53
C SER A 139 0.39 -4.66 -1.36
N LEU A 140 -0.41 -3.71 -0.89
CA LEU A 140 -0.18 -3.00 0.37
C LEU A 140 -0.91 -3.65 1.56
N GLY A 141 -1.23 -4.92 1.44
CA GLY A 141 -1.85 -5.67 2.52
C GLY A 141 -3.33 -5.36 2.75
N GLY A 142 -3.80 -5.70 3.94
CA GLY A 142 -5.14 -5.39 4.41
C GLY A 142 -6.25 -5.96 3.54
N ILE A 143 -7.31 -5.18 3.37
CA ILE A 143 -8.50 -5.55 2.58
C ILE A 143 -8.15 -5.81 1.11
N ASN A 144 -7.05 -5.26 0.59
CA ASN A 144 -6.60 -5.52 -0.78
C ASN A 144 -6.21 -6.98 -1.01
N ILE A 145 -5.62 -7.65 -0.02
CA ILE A 145 -5.33 -9.10 -0.09
C ILE A 145 -6.65 -9.89 -0.16
N LEU A 146 -7.63 -9.49 0.64
CA LEU A 146 -8.94 -10.12 0.62
C LEU A 146 -9.66 -9.88 -0.72
N ALA A 147 -9.58 -8.68 -1.27
CA ALA A 147 -10.17 -8.34 -2.57
C ALA A 147 -9.54 -9.16 -3.71
N LEU A 148 -8.22 -9.27 -3.76
CA LEU A 148 -7.51 -10.10 -4.74
C LEU A 148 -7.88 -11.58 -4.59
N TYR A 149 -7.96 -12.06 -3.35
CA TYR A 149 -8.39 -13.44 -3.10
C TYR A 149 -9.82 -13.73 -3.58
N LEU A 150 -10.75 -12.81 -3.31
CA LEU A 150 -12.14 -12.95 -3.77
C LEU A 150 -12.22 -12.88 -5.30
N GLN A 151 -11.45 -12.00 -5.91
CA GLN A 151 -11.36 -11.87 -7.35
C GLN A 151 -10.87 -13.17 -7.99
N ASP A 152 -9.78 -13.75 -7.52
CA ASP A 152 -9.24 -15.01 -8.03
C ASP A 152 -10.23 -16.16 -7.85
N LYS A 153 -10.93 -16.22 -6.72
CA LYS A 153 -11.89 -17.27 -6.43
C LYS A 153 -13.18 -17.15 -7.24
N HIS A 154 -13.71 -15.94 -7.43
CA HIS A 154 -14.99 -15.72 -8.11
C HIS A 154 -14.84 -15.62 -9.62
N LEU A 155 -13.75 -15.07 -10.16
CA LEU A 155 -13.49 -15.07 -11.60
C LEU A 155 -13.21 -16.50 -12.12
N SER A 156 -12.61 -17.35 -11.30
CA SER A 156 -12.48 -18.79 -11.62
C SER A 156 -13.84 -19.51 -11.71
N LEU A 157 -14.91 -18.99 -11.10
CA LEU A 157 -16.26 -19.57 -11.15
C LEU A 157 -17.11 -19.05 -12.32
N ILE A 158 -16.73 -17.95 -12.96
CA ILE A 158 -17.46 -17.35 -14.09
C ILE A 158 -17.00 -17.93 -15.43
N HIS A 159 -15.89 -18.65 -15.45
CA HIS A 159 -15.32 -19.28 -16.66
C HIS A 159 -15.61 -20.79 -16.77
N ILE A 160 -16.70 -21.27 -16.16
CA ILE A 160 -17.24 -22.61 -16.44
C ILE A 160 -18.41 -22.49 -17.42
#